data_542ca9d12e5ce8df0e7c786f4cfca491
#
_entry.id   542ca9d12e5ce8df0e7c786f4cfca491
#
_cell.length_a   1.000
_cell.length_b   1.000
_cell.length_c   1.000
_cell.angle_alpha   90.00
_cell.angle_beta   90.00
_cell.angle_gamma   90.00
#
_symmetry.space_group_name_H-M   'P 1'
#
loop_
_entity.id
_entity.type
_entity.pdbx_description
1 polymer ?
#
loop_
_entity_poly.entity_id
_entity_poly.type
_entity_poly.pdbx_seq_one_letter_code
_entity_poly.pdbx_strand_id
1 'polypeptide(L)' 'MATLADLARWRDELIEARLSGVREVQDQNNERIRYGTDAEMAAAIRAADRMIADASRRPASTIRFATSKGL' A
#
# COMPACT_ATOMS: atom_id res chain seq x y z
N MET A 1 1.51 -3.69 -12.12
CA MET A 1 0.95 -2.61 -11.29
C MET A 1 0.31 -3.21 -10.05
N ALA A 2 0.50 -2.57 -8.91
CA ALA A 2 -0.04 -3.09 -7.66
C ALA A 2 -1.55 -2.89 -7.59
N THR A 3 -2.26 -3.92 -7.16
CA THR A 3 -3.70 -3.84 -6.95
C THR A 3 -3.99 -3.42 -5.51
N LEU A 4 -5.25 -3.12 -5.23
CA LEU A 4 -5.66 -2.83 -3.86
C LEU A 4 -5.35 -4.00 -2.93
N ALA A 5 -5.54 -5.23 -3.42
CA ALA A 5 -5.21 -6.43 -2.64
C ALA A 5 -3.72 -6.50 -2.34
N ASP A 6 -2.88 -6.14 -3.33
CA ASP A 6 -1.43 -6.14 -3.13
C ASP A 6 -1.03 -5.12 -2.06
N LEU A 7 -1.65 -3.94 -2.08
CA LEU A 7 -1.37 -2.90 -1.10
C LEU A 7 -1.80 -3.32 0.29
N ALA A 8 -2.97 -3.94 0.40
CA ALA A 8 -3.47 -4.42 1.69
C ALA A 8 -2.59 -5.52 2.26
N ARG A 9 -2.13 -6.45 1.41
CA ARG A 9 -1.22 -7.51 1.83
C ARG A 9 0.09 -6.91 2.35
N TRP A 10 0.65 -5.96 1.61
CA TRP A 10 1.89 -5.32 2.01
C TRP A 10 1.75 -4.64 3.36
N ARG A 11 0.65 -3.90 3.55
CA ARG A 11 0.38 -3.24 4.82
C ARG A 11 0.31 -4.23 5.98
N ASP A 12 -0.42 -5.32 5.77
CA ASP A 12 -0.60 -6.33 6.83
C ASP A 12 0.73 -6.99 7.17
N GLU A 13 1.54 -7.29 6.15
CA GLU A 13 2.85 -7.90 6.39
C GLU A 13 3.79 -6.95 7.11
N LEU A 14 3.73 -5.66 6.80
CA LEU A 14 4.52 -4.66 7.49
C LEU A 14 4.16 -4.60 8.98
N ILE A 15 2.88 -4.60 9.28
CA ILE A 15 2.42 -4.54 10.66
C ILE A 15 2.85 -5.79 11.42
N GLU A 16 2.68 -6.96 10.82
CA GLU A 16 3.06 -8.21 11.45
C GLU A 16 4.57 -8.27 11.67
N ALA A 17 5.35 -7.88 10.67
CA ALA A 17 6.80 -7.88 10.76
C ALA A 17 7.26 -6.94 11.86
N ARG A 18 6.65 -5.77 11.95
CA ARG A 18 7.00 -4.79 12.97
C ARG A 18 6.76 -5.34 14.36
N LEU A 19 5.64 -6.03 14.56
CA LEU A 19 5.32 -6.63 15.85
C LEU A 19 6.26 -7.77 16.21
N SER A 20 6.77 -8.47 15.19
CA SER A 20 7.66 -9.62 15.37
C SER A 20 9.13 -9.24 15.41
N GLY A 21 9.46 -7.99 15.17
CA GLY A 21 10.86 -7.55 15.11
C GLY A 21 11.55 -7.87 13.79
N VAL A 22 10.80 -8.30 12.79
CA VAL A 22 11.35 -8.59 11.46
C VAL A 22 11.43 -7.30 10.65
N ARG A 23 12.52 -7.12 9.92
CA ARG A 23 12.77 -5.89 9.17
C ARG A 23 12.75 -6.11 7.66
N GLU A 24 12.29 -7.24 7.19
CA GLU A 24 12.29 -7.56 5.77
C GLU A 24 10.91 -8.03 5.37
N VAL A 25 10.33 -7.37 4.37
CA VAL A 25 8.97 -7.61 3.94
C VAL A 25 8.91 -7.51 2.42
N GLN A 26 8.06 -8.33 1.81
CA GLN A 26 7.80 -8.25 0.38
C GLN A 26 6.82 -7.11 0.12
N ASP A 27 7.20 -6.18 -0.77
CA ASP A 27 6.41 -4.98 -1.00
C ASP A 27 5.24 -5.25 -1.97
N GLN A 28 4.54 -4.18 -2.36
CA GLN A 28 3.36 -4.31 -3.21
C GLN A 28 3.69 -4.79 -4.61
N ASN A 29 4.94 -4.71 -5.01
CA ASN A 29 5.41 -5.18 -6.32
C ASN A 29 6.09 -6.54 -6.23
N ASN A 30 5.97 -7.23 -5.10
CA ASN A 30 6.58 -8.53 -4.84
C ASN A 30 8.10 -8.47 -4.78
N GLU A 31 8.65 -7.31 -4.45
CA GLU A 31 10.07 -7.15 -4.22
C GLU A 31 10.36 -7.18 -2.73
N ARG A 32 11.44 -7.85 -2.37
CA ARG A 32 11.80 -7.96 -0.97
C ARG A 32 12.58 -6.71 -0.55
N ILE A 33 12.04 -6.01 0.43
CA ILE A 33 12.61 -4.76 0.92
C ILE A 33 13.06 -4.95 2.36
N ARG A 34 14.28 -4.54 2.65
CA ARG A 34 14.83 -4.57 3.98
C ARG A 34 14.83 -3.17 4.56
N TYR A 35 14.21 -3.02 5.72
CA TYR A 35 14.10 -1.72 6.38
C TYR A 35 15.18 -1.60 7.43
N GLY A 36 15.83 -0.44 7.50
CA GLY A 36 16.93 -0.25 8.43
C GLY A 36 16.49 0.01 9.85
N THR A 37 15.31 0.59 10.04
CA THR A 37 14.83 0.95 11.36
C THR A 37 13.33 0.73 11.46
N ASP A 38 12.84 0.68 12.71
CA ASP A 38 11.41 0.61 12.96
C ASP A 38 10.69 1.85 12.43
N ALA A 39 11.36 3.01 12.50
CA ALA A 39 10.77 4.25 12.00
C ALA A 39 10.54 4.17 10.49
N GLU A 40 11.45 3.50 9.76
CA GLU A 40 11.26 3.31 8.33
C GLU A 40 10.08 2.38 8.04
N MET A 41 9.89 1.36 8.86
CA MET A 41 8.75 0.48 8.73
C MET A 41 7.45 1.23 9.02
N ALA A 42 7.45 2.07 10.04
CA ALA A 42 6.27 2.89 10.35
C ALA A 42 5.95 3.83 9.19
N ALA A 43 6.97 4.41 8.57
CA ALA A 43 6.77 5.27 7.41
C ALA A 43 6.20 4.49 6.24
N ALA A 44 6.65 3.24 6.04
CA ALA A 44 6.14 2.40 4.97
C ALA A 44 4.66 2.05 5.21
N ILE A 45 4.29 1.80 6.47
CA ILE A 45 2.89 1.54 6.80
C ILE A 45 2.02 2.75 6.47
N ARG A 46 2.50 3.95 6.82
CA ARG A 46 1.76 5.17 6.49
C ARG A 46 1.63 5.36 4.98
N ALA A 47 2.70 5.04 4.24
CA ALA A 47 2.66 5.12 2.78
C ALA A 47 1.64 4.13 2.21
N ALA A 48 1.62 2.90 2.74
CA ALA A 48 0.67 1.89 2.31
C ALA A 48 -0.77 2.35 2.59
N ASP A 49 -1.01 2.94 3.75
CA ASP A 49 -2.33 3.45 4.11
C ASP A 49 -2.77 4.55 3.14
N ARG A 50 -1.86 5.45 2.77
CA ARG A 50 -2.19 6.51 1.81
C ARG A 50 -2.50 5.93 0.44
N MET A 51 -1.73 4.96 -0.01
CA MET A 51 -1.98 4.33 -1.30
C MET A 51 -3.31 3.58 -1.32
N ILE A 52 -3.64 2.90 -0.21
CA ILE A 52 -4.92 2.22 -0.10
C ILE A 52 -6.06 3.22 -0.13
N ALA A 53 -5.93 4.32 0.61
CA ALA A 53 -6.97 5.34 0.63
C ALA A 53 -7.17 5.94 -0.75
N ASP A 54 -6.08 6.22 -1.46
CA ASP A 54 -6.15 6.76 -2.81
C ASP A 54 -6.82 5.78 -3.77
N ALA A 55 -6.42 4.52 -3.70
CA ALA A 55 -6.98 3.49 -4.57
C ALA A 55 -8.46 3.28 -4.28
N SER A 56 -8.85 3.33 -3.01
CA SER A 56 -10.25 3.13 -2.62
C SER A 56 -11.13 4.32 -2.99
N ARG A 57 -10.55 5.52 -2.99
CA ARG A 57 -11.30 6.74 -3.25
C ARG A 57 -11.56 6.93 -4.74
N ARG A 58 -10.68 6.43 -5.59
CA ARG A 58 -10.82 6.60 -7.02
C ARG A 58 -11.84 5.62 -7.56
N PRO A 59 -12.87 6.12 -8.29
CA PRO A 59 -13.77 5.21 -8.97
C PRO A 59 -13.00 4.45 -10.04
N ALA A 60 -13.37 3.29 -10.26
CA ALA A 60 -12.71 2.49 -11.31
C ALA A 60 -12.86 3.19 -12.64
N SER A 61 -13.06 4.19 -12.72
CA SER A 61 -13.08 4.69 -13.74
C SER A 61 -13.13 5.39 -14.27
N THR A 62 -13.18 5.36 -13.70
CA THR A 62 -13.27 5.97 -14.18
C THR A 62 -13.41 6.48 -14.71
N ILE A 63 -13.54 6.41 -14.76
CA ILE A 63 -13.70 6.93 -15.26
C ILE A 63 -14.07 7.44 -15.70
N ARG A 64 -14.38 7.41 -15.70
CA ARG A 64 -14.84 8.03 -16.12
C ARG A 64 -15.15 8.58 -16.46
N PHE A 65 -15.30 8.48 -16.39
CA PHE A 65 -15.81 9.24 -16.71
C PHE A 65 -15.99 9.73 -16.85
N ALA A 66 -16.09 9.71 -16.82
CA ALA A 66 -16.47 10.46 -17.00
C ALA A 66 -16.77 10.98 -16.99
N THR A 67 -16.98 10.92 -16.93
CA THR A 67 -17.47 11.62 -17.05
C THR A 67 -17.76 12.17 -16.93
N SER A 68 -17.90 12.09 -16.82
CA SER A 68 -18.36 12.80 -16.87
C SER A 68 -18.53 13.35 -16.77
N LYS A 69 -18.76 13.42 -16.72
CA LYS A 69 -19.06 14.08 -16.69
C LYS A 69 -18.99 14.58 -16.42
N GLY A 70 -19.03 14.26 -16.28
CA GLY A 70 -19.03 14.76 -16.10
C GLY A 70 -18.81 14.86 -15.84
N LEU A 71 -19.03 14.75 -15.88
CA LEU A 71 -19.01 15.00 -15.82
C LEU A 71 -19.04 15.34 -15.68
#